data_fe75ca4969b62a14a162695dd4700369
#
_entry.id   fe75ca4969b62a14a162695dd4700369
#
_cell.length_a   1.000
_cell.length_b   1.000
_cell.length_c   1.000
_cell.angle_alpha   90.00
_cell.angle_beta   90.00
_cell.angle_gamma   90.00
#
_symmetry.space_group_name_H-M   'P 1'
#
loop_
_entity.id
_entity.type
_entity.pdbx_description
1 polymer ?
#
loop_
_entity_poly.entity_id
_entity_poly.type
_entity_poly.pdbx_seq_one_letter_code
_entity_poly.pdbx_strand_id
1 'polypeptide(L)'
;GSNWERSYRNCVAVAAAEAWASFGPGAGLYRVLSAALPPMGLLRAPVRLGLVVVFALAVVAGFGVRRLSKGRAWVSAVLVPLVALELATLPWPLVREGPVSEVYRVLAHLPRGGVVEFPFMYRRTDYLNHSRYMFNSIYHWQPLVNGYSDVVPPDFREFAGPINAFPDPASFALIHRLGVKYVIWHLEPSAYDAESKRKILARLPPYANELKLLVADGDTVLYEVE
;
A
#
# COMPACT_ATOMS: atom_id res chain seq x y z
N GLY A 1 -10.42 13.29 46.00
CA GLY A 1 -10.94 12.57 44.82
C GLY A 1 -10.42 11.15 44.84
N SER A 2 -11.26 10.17 44.54
CA SER A 2 -10.88 8.76 44.47
C SER A 2 -9.91 8.52 43.34
N ASN A 3 -9.06 7.51 43.40
CA ASN A 3 -8.07 7.18 42.33
C ASN A 3 -8.71 7.06 40.96
N TRP A 4 -9.95 6.57 40.84
CA TRP A 4 -10.68 6.42 39.58
C TRP A 4 -11.05 7.77 38.94
N GLU A 5 -11.42 8.80 39.76
CA GLU A 5 -11.72 10.14 39.24
C GLU A 5 -10.48 10.81 38.64
N ARG A 6 -9.32 10.57 39.22
CA ARG A 6 -8.04 11.02 38.68
C ARG A 6 -7.76 10.33 37.36
N SER A 7 -7.91 9.00 37.27
CA SER A 7 -7.73 8.24 36.06
C SER A 7 -8.68 8.69 34.96
N TYR A 8 -9.96 8.87 35.25
CA TYR A 8 -10.96 9.41 34.32
C TYR A 8 -10.53 10.75 33.72
N ARG A 9 -10.19 11.72 34.60
CA ARG A 9 -9.75 13.05 34.14
C ARG A 9 -8.50 13.00 33.30
N ASN A 10 -7.55 12.14 33.64
CA ASN A 10 -6.34 11.95 32.83
C ASN A 10 -6.67 11.39 31.45
N CYS A 11 -7.55 10.40 31.36
CA CYS A 11 -7.97 9.85 30.06
C CYS A 11 -8.69 10.91 29.20
N VAL A 12 -9.55 11.73 29.80
CA VAL A 12 -10.22 12.83 29.08
C VAL A 12 -9.21 13.87 28.60
N ALA A 13 -8.25 14.24 29.45
CA ALA A 13 -7.20 15.20 29.09
C ALA A 13 -6.30 14.67 27.96
N VAL A 14 -5.91 13.40 28.02
CA VAL A 14 -5.14 12.74 26.97
C VAL A 14 -5.95 12.70 25.66
N ALA A 15 -7.22 12.27 25.72
CA ALA A 15 -8.07 12.25 24.52
C ALA A 15 -8.19 13.63 23.86
N ALA A 16 -8.37 14.69 24.65
CA ALA A 16 -8.47 16.05 24.14
C ALA A 16 -7.14 16.54 23.52
N ALA A 17 -6.01 16.28 24.18
CA ALA A 17 -4.69 16.67 23.68
C ALA A 17 -4.33 15.93 22.39
N GLU A 18 -4.56 14.62 22.34
CA GLU A 18 -4.28 13.80 21.16
C GLU A 18 -5.23 14.12 19.99
N ALA A 19 -6.51 14.40 20.29
CA ALA A 19 -7.44 14.89 19.28
C ALA A 19 -6.94 16.21 18.67
N TRP A 20 -6.48 17.15 19.49
CA TRP A 20 -5.90 18.41 19.00
C TRP A 20 -4.63 18.16 18.18
N ALA A 21 -3.72 17.33 18.66
CA ALA A 21 -2.49 17.01 17.97
C ALA A 21 -2.73 16.28 16.62
N SER A 22 -3.80 15.49 16.51
CA SER A 22 -4.15 14.74 15.30
C SER A 22 -4.50 15.64 14.12
N PHE A 23 -4.90 16.89 14.34
CA PHE A 23 -5.09 17.88 13.26
C PHE A 23 -3.77 18.33 12.62
N GLY A 24 -2.64 17.89 13.14
CA GLY A 24 -1.33 18.09 12.54
C GLY A 24 -0.72 19.47 12.78
N PRO A 25 0.31 19.84 12.00
CA PRO A 25 1.09 21.07 12.23
C PRO A 25 0.28 22.35 12.17
N GLY A 26 -0.81 22.37 11.40
CA GLY A 26 -1.69 23.54 11.26
C GLY A 26 -2.39 23.95 12.55
N ALA A 27 -2.68 22.99 13.44
CA ALA A 27 -3.36 23.24 14.71
C ALA A 27 -2.42 23.67 15.85
N GLY A 28 -1.11 23.70 15.64
CA GLY A 28 -0.11 24.24 16.58
C GLY A 28 0.42 23.22 17.59
N LEU A 29 -0.44 22.44 18.28
CA LEU A 29 0.01 21.50 19.32
C LEU A 29 1.00 20.47 18.79
N TYR A 30 0.75 19.91 17.62
CA TYR A 30 1.67 18.95 17.00
C TYR A 30 3.08 19.53 16.77
N ARG A 31 3.19 20.80 16.40
CA ARG A 31 4.49 21.50 16.25
C ARG A 31 5.24 21.55 17.58
N VAL A 32 4.55 21.88 18.66
CA VAL A 32 5.16 21.93 19.99
C VAL A 32 5.63 20.53 20.39
N LEU A 33 4.79 19.52 20.21
CA LEU A 33 5.13 18.14 20.53
C LEU A 33 6.31 17.62 19.69
N SER A 34 6.34 17.89 18.39
CA SER A 34 7.42 17.45 17.52
C SER A 34 8.75 18.16 17.78
N ALA A 35 8.70 19.41 18.27
CA ALA A 35 9.89 20.14 18.70
C ALA A 35 10.41 19.65 20.07
N ALA A 36 9.51 19.31 20.99
CA ALA A 36 9.87 18.84 22.33
C ALA A 36 10.26 17.36 22.37
N LEU A 37 9.67 16.55 21.48
CA LEU A 37 9.85 15.10 21.40
C LEU A 37 10.27 14.71 19.97
N PRO A 38 11.57 14.66 19.65
CA PRO A 38 12.06 14.34 18.31
C PRO A 38 11.44 13.12 17.65
N PRO A 39 11.15 12.01 18.37
CA PRO A 39 10.45 10.86 17.77
C PRO A 39 9.07 11.17 17.19
N MET A 40 8.39 12.23 17.65
CA MET A 40 7.10 12.67 17.10
C MET A 40 7.25 13.19 15.66
N GLY A 41 8.42 13.71 15.28
CA GLY A 41 8.74 14.11 13.90
C GLY A 41 8.78 12.93 12.91
N LEU A 42 8.95 11.71 13.40
CA LEU A 42 8.89 10.47 12.60
C LEU A 42 7.46 10.02 12.31
N LEU A 43 6.48 10.59 13.01
CA LEU A 43 5.06 10.33 12.76
C LEU A 43 4.65 10.95 11.43
N ARG A 44 4.65 10.13 10.38
CA ARG A 44 4.33 10.54 9.02
C ARG A 44 2.91 11.09 8.84
N ALA A 45 1.96 10.58 9.63
CA ALA A 45 0.56 10.99 9.58
C ALA A 45 0.08 11.31 11.01
N PRO A 46 0.02 12.60 11.40
CA PRO A 46 -0.47 13.01 12.72
C PRO A 46 -1.86 12.48 13.07
N VAL A 47 -2.70 12.24 12.06
CA VAL A 47 -4.03 11.63 12.24
C VAL A 47 -3.98 10.26 12.95
N ARG A 48 -2.84 9.56 12.94
CA ARG A 48 -2.65 8.29 13.67
C ARG A 48 -2.74 8.46 15.18
N LEU A 49 -2.54 9.67 15.72
CA LEU A 49 -2.82 10.00 17.11
C LEU A 49 -4.30 9.79 17.46
N GLY A 50 -5.19 9.80 16.46
CA GLY A 50 -6.58 9.42 16.62
C GLY A 50 -6.80 8.00 17.18
N LEU A 51 -5.84 7.08 17.02
CA LEU A 51 -5.90 5.76 17.65
C LEU A 51 -5.81 5.86 19.18
N VAL A 52 -4.98 6.78 19.69
CA VAL A 52 -4.86 7.05 21.14
C VAL A 52 -6.15 7.70 21.64
N VAL A 53 -6.76 8.58 20.84
CA VAL A 53 -8.07 9.18 21.16
C VAL A 53 -9.12 8.10 21.32
N VAL A 54 -9.26 7.20 20.35
CA VAL A 54 -10.23 6.09 20.40
C VAL A 54 -9.99 5.20 21.62
N PHE A 55 -8.74 4.87 21.91
CA PHE A 55 -8.38 4.09 23.09
C PHE A 55 -8.79 4.81 24.39
N ALA A 56 -8.44 6.08 24.52
CA ALA A 56 -8.79 6.86 25.71
C ALA A 56 -10.32 7.01 25.90
N LEU A 57 -11.06 7.21 24.80
CA LEU A 57 -12.52 7.26 24.82
C LEU A 57 -13.13 5.90 25.19
N ALA A 58 -12.56 4.79 24.74
CA ALA A 58 -13.01 3.45 25.14
C ALA A 58 -12.86 3.24 26.65
N VAL A 59 -11.73 3.69 27.23
CA VAL A 59 -11.52 3.65 28.68
C VAL A 59 -12.55 4.53 29.42
N VAL A 60 -12.78 5.75 28.94
CA VAL A 60 -13.79 6.68 29.49
C VAL A 60 -15.19 6.07 29.42
N ALA A 61 -15.54 5.43 28.29
CA ALA A 61 -16.81 4.72 28.14
C ALA A 61 -16.95 3.58 29.16
N GLY A 62 -15.87 2.82 29.39
CA GLY A 62 -15.83 1.78 30.43
C GLY A 62 -16.13 2.32 31.83
N PHE A 63 -15.56 3.47 32.18
CA PHE A 63 -15.92 4.16 33.45
C PHE A 63 -17.40 4.59 33.48
N GLY A 64 -17.92 5.06 32.33
CA GLY A 64 -19.34 5.43 32.21
C GLY A 64 -20.26 4.21 32.43
N VAL A 65 -19.98 3.11 31.77
CA VAL A 65 -20.72 1.84 31.92
C VAL A 65 -20.70 1.39 33.40
N ARG A 66 -19.53 1.36 34.02
CA ARG A 66 -19.39 0.98 35.43
C ARG A 66 -20.25 1.84 36.36
N ARG A 67 -20.30 3.16 36.12
CA ARG A 67 -21.09 4.08 36.91
C ARG A 67 -22.60 3.89 36.68
N LEU A 68 -23.04 3.72 35.43
CA LEU A 68 -24.44 3.53 35.07
C LEU A 68 -24.98 2.17 35.51
N SER A 69 -24.16 1.14 35.40
CA SER A 69 -24.56 -0.22 35.81
C SER A 69 -24.76 -0.38 37.31
N LYS A 70 -24.25 0.56 38.11
CA LYS A 70 -24.27 0.44 39.58
C LYS A 70 -23.79 -0.93 40.09
N GLY A 71 -22.82 -1.53 39.40
CA GLY A 71 -22.28 -2.84 39.73
C GLY A 71 -23.11 -4.05 39.21
N ARG A 72 -24.16 -3.82 38.45
CA ARG A 72 -24.99 -4.88 37.87
C ARG A 72 -24.26 -5.53 36.68
N ALA A 73 -23.74 -6.73 36.89
CA ALA A 73 -22.95 -7.43 35.87
C ALA A 73 -23.70 -7.69 34.55
N TRP A 74 -25.03 -7.86 34.59
CA TRP A 74 -25.84 -8.08 33.39
C TRP A 74 -25.79 -6.92 32.39
N VAL A 75 -25.61 -5.65 32.89
CA VAL A 75 -25.47 -4.48 31.99
C VAL A 75 -24.23 -4.61 31.12
N SER A 76 -23.10 -4.98 31.69
CA SER A 76 -21.87 -5.23 30.93
C SER A 76 -22.01 -6.45 30.03
N ALA A 77 -22.69 -7.51 30.50
CA ALA A 77 -22.94 -8.72 29.71
C ALA A 77 -23.80 -8.46 28.46
N VAL A 78 -24.63 -7.42 28.45
CA VAL A 78 -25.42 -6.99 27.30
C VAL A 78 -24.65 -5.99 26.43
N LEU A 79 -24.02 -4.99 27.03
CA LEU A 79 -23.37 -3.89 26.28
C LEU A 79 -22.13 -4.37 25.52
N VAL A 80 -21.32 -5.27 26.10
CA VAL A 80 -20.08 -5.75 25.43
C VAL A 80 -20.38 -6.47 24.12
N PRO A 81 -21.30 -7.47 24.08
CA PRO A 81 -21.68 -8.09 22.82
C PRO A 81 -22.33 -7.13 21.82
N LEU A 82 -23.12 -6.15 22.31
CA LEU A 82 -23.77 -5.18 21.42
C LEU A 82 -22.72 -4.29 20.72
N VAL A 83 -21.73 -3.78 21.45
CA VAL A 83 -20.62 -3.02 20.89
C VAL A 83 -19.77 -3.90 19.96
N ALA A 84 -19.51 -5.14 20.34
CA ALA A 84 -18.78 -6.07 19.49
C ALA A 84 -19.53 -6.34 18.17
N LEU A 85 -20.85 -6.47 18.22
CA LEU A 85 -21.69 -6.65 17.03
C LEU A 85 -21.69 -5.39 16.13
N GLU A 86 -21.77 -4.21 16.74
CA GLU A 86 -21.72 -2.93 16.00
C GLU A 86 -20.36 -2.74 15.29
N LEU A 87 -19.27 -3.13 15.96
CA LEU A 87 -17.92 -3.04 15.39
C LEU A 87 -17.57 -4.20 14.44
N ALA A 88 -18.41 -5.25 14.42
CA ALA A 88 -18.20 -6.39 13.53
C ALA A 88 -18.48 -6.02 12.08
N THR A 89 -17.41 -5.78 11.32
CA THR A 89 -17.48 -5.55 9.88
C THR A 89 -17.59 -6.91 9.16
N LEU A 90 -18.82 -7.42 9.03
CA LEU A 90 -19.06 -8.71 8.36
C LEU A 90 -20.02 -8.51 7.16
N PRO A 91 -19.74 -9.13 5.99
CA PRO A 91 -18.51 -9.84 5.65
C PRO A 91 -17.31 -8.90 5.51
N TRP A 92 -16.12 -9.35 5.86
CA TRP A 92 -14.91 -8.57 5.62
C TRP A 92 -14.76 -8.30 4.13
N PRO A 93 -14.48 -7.04 3.72
CA PRO A 93 -14.30 -6.69 2.32
C PRO A 93 -12.95 -7.20 1.81
N LEU A 94 -12.81 -8.54 1.77
CA LEU A 94 -11.61 -9.18 1.23
C LEU A 94 -11.72 -9.21 -0.29
N VAL A 95 -10.71 -8.70 -0.95
CA VAL A 95 -10.51 -8.89 -2.38
C VAL A 95 -9.93 -10.28 -2.57
N ARG A 96 -10.63 -11.12 -3.34
CA ARG A 96 -10.07 -12.41 -3.75
C ARG A 96 -9.16 -12.17 -4.94
N GLU A 97 -7.89 -12.49 -4.77
CA GLU A 97 -6.98 -12.58 -5.91
C GLU A 97 -7.40 -13.73 -6.81
N GLY A 98 -7.28 -13.51 -8.11
CA GLY A 98 -7.50 -14.56 -9.12
C GLY A 98 -6.42 -15.66 -9.04
N PRO A 99 -6.52 -16.68 -9.90
CA PRO A 99 -5.48 -17.69 -10.00
C PRO A 99 -4.16 -17.04 -10.41
N VAL A 100 -3.06 -17.54 -9.83
CA VAL A 100 -1.70 -17.07 -10.15
C VAL A 100 -1.38 -17.42 -11.60
N SER A 101 -1.00 -16.40 -12.38
CA SER A 101 -0.61 -16.59 -13.77
C SER A 101 0.58 -17.54 -13.90
N GLU A 102 0.57 -18.35 -14.94
CA GLU A 102 1.67 -19.26 -15.28
C GLU A 102 2.98 -18.50 -15.53
N VAL A 103 2.90 -17.25 -15.97
CA VAL A 103 4.05 -16.35 -16.14
C VAL A 103 4.90 -16.28 -14.88
N TYR A 104 4.29 -16.11 -13.70
CA TYR A 104 5.04 -16.04 -12.43
C TYR A 104 5.63 -17.38 -12.02
N ARG A 105 4.95 -18.48 -12.34
CA ARG A 105 5.48 -19.83 -12.08
C ARG A 105 6.69 -20.16 -12.92
N VAL A 106 6.63 -19.83 -14.21
CA VAL A 106 7.78 -20.00 -15.10
C VAL A 106 8.94 -19.14 -14.63
N LEU A 107 8.69 -17.84 -14.32
CA LEU A 107 9.71 -16.93 -13.86
C LEU A 107 10.41 -17.40 -12.56
N ALA A 108 9.70 -18.10 -11.67
CA ALA A 108 10.25 -18.66 -10.45
C ALA A 108 11.40 -19.67 -10.69
N HIS A 109 11.40 -20.33 -11.86
CA HIS A 109 12.39 -21.36 -12.21
C HIS A 109 13.50 -20.84 -13.12
N LEU A 110 13.42 -19.56 -13.53
CA LEU A 110 14.46 -18.95 -14.37
C LEU A 110 15.66 -18.46 -13.54
N PRO A 111 16.82 -18.30 -14.15
CA PRO A 111 17.98 -17.71 -13.49
C PRO A 111 17.68 -16.35 -12.90
N ARG A 112 18.32 -16.02 -11.77
CA ARG A 112 18.09 -14.74 -11.08
C ARG A 112 18.40 -13.55 -12.00
N GLY A 113 17.47 -12.59 -12.08
CA GLY A 113 17.61 -11.38 -12.89
C GLY A 113 16.60 -10.31 -12.50
N GLY A 114 16.86 -9.06 -12.87
CA GLY A 114 15.93 -7.96 -12.66
C GLY A 114 14.64 -8.16 -13.46
N VAL A 115 13.50 -7.85 -12.86
CA VAL A 115 12.17 -7.94 -13.48
C VAL A 115 11.54 -6.57 -13.53
N VAL A 116 10.92 -6.24 -14.65
CA VAL A 116 10.02 -5.08 -14.76
C VAL A 116 8.66 -5.53 -15.26
N GLU A 117 7.60 -5.01 -14.66
CA GLU A 117 6.22 -5.28 -15.07
C GLU A 117 5.58 -4.04 -15.69
N PHE A 118 4.89 -4.24 -16.80
CA PHE A 118 4.16 -3.20 -17.52
C PHE A 118 2.64 -3.45 -17.48
N PRO A 119 1.80 -2.37 -17.44
CA PRO A 119 2.17 -0.95 -17.55
C PRO A 119 2.94 -0.45 -16.33
N PHE A 120 3.99 0.35 -16.57
CA PHE A 120 4.77 0.94 -15.48
C PHE A 120 4.08 2.20 -14.97
N MET A 121 3.58 2.16 -13.74
CA MET A 121 2.81 3.25 -13.14
C MET A 121 3.75 4.31 -12.57
N TYR A 122 3.72 5.53 -13.11
CA TYR A 122 4.63 6.60 -12.69
C TYR A 122 3.93 7.83 -12.08
N ARG A 123 2.59 7.91 -12.21
CA ARG A 123 1.80 8.97 -11.57
C ARG A 123 1.50 8.59 -10.13
N ARG A 124 1.56 9.58 -9.23
CA ARG A 124 1.34 9.35 -7.79
C ARG A 124 0.00 8.68 -7.47
N THR A 125 -1.04 8.96 -8.25
CA THR A 125 -2.37 8.35 -8.12
C THR A 125 -2.37 6.86 -8.43
N ASP A 126 -1.43 6.40 -9.26
CA ASP A 126 -1.44 5.05 -9.81
C ASP A 126 -0.41 4.14 -9.14
N TYR A 127 0.44 4.68 -8.25
CA TYR A 127 1.49 3.90 -7.56
C TYR A 127 0.96 2.70 -6.78
N LEU A 128 -0.28 2.77 -6.30
CA LEU A 128 -0.92 1.65 -5.62
C LEU A 128 -1.00 0.40 -6.50
N ASN A 129 -1.05 0.55 -7.83
CA ASN A 129 -1.11 -0.57 -8.75
C ASN A 129 0.21 -1.39 -8.75
N HIS A 130 1.35 -0.76 -8.40
CA HIS A 130 2.60 -1.49 -8.17
C HIS A 130 2.50 -2.48 -7.01
N SER A 131 1.60 -2.24 -6.04
CA SER A 131 1.41 -3.16 -4.92
C SER A 131 0.98 -4.56 -5.37
N ARG A 132 0.24 -4.64 -6.50
CA ARG A 132 -0.15 -5.93 -7.11
C ARG A 132 1.08 -6.67 -7.65
N TYR A 133 1.98 -5.96 -8.33
CA TYR A 133 3.23 -6.55 -8.83
C TYR A 133 4.13 -6.99 -7.66
N MET A 134 4.26 -6.14 -6.64
CA MET A 134 4.98 -6.50 -5.41
C MET A 134 4.38 -7.71 -4.72
N PHE A 135 3.04 -7.81 -4.65
CA PHE A 135 2.37 -8.99 -4.11
C PHE A 135 2.70 -10.23 -4.95
N ASN A 136 2.59 -10.14 -6.27
CA ASN A 136 2.90 -11.27 -7.16
C ASN A 136 4.37 -11.69 -7.11
N SER A 137 5.28 -10.80 -6.72
CA SER A 137 6.71 -11.14 -6.59
C SER A 137 7.00 -12.22 -5.56
N ILE A 138 6.07 -12.53 -4.64
CA ILE A 138 6.20 -13.63 -3.69
C ILE A 138 6.25 -15.02 -4.38
N TYR A 139 5.77 -15.11 -5.61
CA TYR A 139 5.76 -16.36 -6.36
C TYR A 139 7.08 -16.65 -7.08
N HIS A 140 7.88 -15.62 -7.37
CA HIS A 140 9.12 -15.79 -8.15
C HIS A 140 10.39 -15.31 -7.42
N TRP A 141 10.27 -14.44 -6.42
CA TRP A 141 11.41 -13.92 -5.63
C TRP A 141 12.54 -13.28 -6.45
N GLN A 142 12.26 -12.85 -7.66
CA GLN A 142 13.20 -12.10 -8.49
C GLN A 142 13.23 -10.62 -8.07
N PRO A 143 14.36 -9.91 -8.22
CA PRO A 143 14.43 -8.48 -7.97
C PRO A 143 13.46 -7.72 -8.89
N LEU A 144 12.60 -6.88 -8.32
CA LEU A 144 11.57 -6.16 -9.05
C LEU A 144 11.94 -4.67 -9.15
N VAL A 145 11.86 -4.10 -10.35
CA VAL A 145 12.04 -2.65 -10.58
C VAL A 145 10.81 -1.87 -10.15
N ASN A 146 9.64 -2.47 -10.32
CA ASN A 146 8.39 -1.88 -9.85
C ASN A 146 8.35 -1.84 -8.33
N GLY A 147 7.89 -0.72 -7.78
CA GLY A 147 7.80 -0.60 -6.33
C GLY A 147 6.80 0.45 -5.90
N TYR A 148 6.24 0.24 -4.72
CA TYR A 148 5.42 1.21 -4.04
C TYR A 148 5.99 1.45 -2.65
N SER A 149 6.31 2.69 -2.37
CA SER A 149 6.70 3.14 -1.04
C SER A 149 6.14 4.52 -0.79
N ASP A 150 5.91 4.78 0.46
CA ASP A 150 5.54 6.12 0.90
C ASP A 150 6.69 7.13 0.69
N VAL A 151 7.93 6.66 0.69
CA VAL A 151 9.10 7.45 0.31
C VAL A 151 9.50 7.03 -1.10
N VAL A 152 9.33 7.94 -2.04
CA VAL A 152 9.74 7.73 -3.44
C VAL A 152 11.19 8.16 -3.56
N PRO A 153 12.13 7.25 -3.92
CA PRO A 153 13.52 7.60 -4.15
C PRO A 153 13.65 8.70 -5.22
N PRO A 154 14.62 9.62 -5.10
CA PRO A 154 14.80 10.68 -6.08
C PRO A 154 15.01 10.18 -7.50
N ASP A 155 15.81 9.12 -7.66
CA ASP A 155 16.13 8.46 -8.92
C ASP A 155 14.92 7.77 -9.57
N PHE A 156 13.93 7.32 -8.79
CA PHE A 156 12.70 6.74 -9.33
C PHE A 156 12.01 7.69 -10.33
N ARG A 157 11.99 8.99 -10.03
CA ARG A 157 11.36 9.99 -10.91
C ARG A 157 12.10 10.15 -12.23
N GLU A 158 13.41 9.92 -12.24
CA GLU A 158 14.24 10.05 -13.42
C GLU A 158 13.99 8.93 -14.42
N PHE A 159 13.76 7.71 -13.94
CA PHE A 159 13.55 6.56 -14.83
C PHE A 159 12.07 6.17 -15.05
N ALA A 160 11.17 6.52 -14.14
CA ALA A 160 9.77 6.08 -14.21
C ALA A 160 9.03 6.61 -15.46
N GLY A 161 9.31 7.84 -15.85
CA GLY A 161 8.74 8.41 -17.08
C GLY A 161 9.27 7.72 -18.34
N PRO A 162 10.60 7.68 -18.56
CA PRO A 162 11.20 7.00 -19.70
C PRO A 162 10.83 5.52 -19.81
N ILE A 163 10.84 4.77 -18.70
CA ILE A 163 10.52 3.33 -18.76
C ILE A 163 9.05 3.08 -19.14
N ASN A 164 8.15 3.99 -18.75
CA ASN A 164 6.72 3.88 -19.12
C ASN A 164 6.47 4.06 -20.63
N ALA A 165 7.42 4.62 -21.37
CA ALA A 165 7.31 4.77 -22.82
C ALA A 165 7.59 3.46 -23.60
N PHE A 166 7.92 2.36 -22.90
CA PHE A 166 8.16 1.05 -23.48
C PHE A 166 7.04 0.61 -24.44
N PRO A 167 7.38 0.03 -25.61
CA PRO A 167 8.71 -0.21 -26.15
C PRO A 167 9.20 0.98 -26.97
N ASP A 168 10.32 1.55 -26.60
CA ASP A 168 11.05 2.56 -27.39
C ASP A 168 12.57 2.54 -27.07
N PRO A 169 13.45 3.22 -27.84
CA PRO A 169 14.89 3.15 -27.64
C PRO A 169 15.33 3.61 -26.25
N ALA A 170 14.66 4.64 -25.66
CA ALA A 170 15.03 5.18 -24.36
C ALA A 170 14.68 4.20 -23.24
N SER A 171 13.52 3.53 -23.34
CA SER A 171 13.11 2.52 -22.36
C SER A 171 13.99 1.29 -22.42
N PHE A 172 14.43 0.83 -23.61
CA PHE A 172 15.37 -0.29 -23.73
C PHE A 172 16.74 0.05 -23.15
N ALA A 173 17.29 1.23 -23.49
CA ALA A 173 18.56 1.68 -22.89
C ALA A 173 18.47 1.73 -21.35
N LEU A 174 17.33 2.08 -20.81
CA LEU A 174 17.10 2.10 -19.38
C LEU A 174 16.96 0.69 -18.78
N ILE A 175 16.24 -0.21 -19.43
CA ILE A 175 16.09 -1.62 -19.07
C ILE A 175 17.48 -2.26 -18.95
N HIS A 176 18.34 -2.08 -19.95
CA HIS A 176 19.72 -2.59 -19.93
C HIS A 176 20.56 -1.95 -18.81
N ARG A 177 20.45 -0.62 -18.62
CA ARG A 177 21.17 0.09 -17.54
C ARG A 177 20.77 -0.40 -16.15
N LEU A 178 19.50 -0.74 -15.93
CA LEU A 178 18.99 -1.25 -14.67
C LEU A 178 19.26 -2.75 -14.47
N GLY A 179 19.86 -3.43 -15.44
CA GLY A 179 20.12 -4.86 -15.37
C GLY A 179 18.84 -5.71 -15.37
N VAL A 180 17.79 -5.21 -16.01
CA VAL A 180 16.55 -5.95 -16.19
C VAL A 180 16.78 -7.09 -17.16
N LYS A 181 16.42 -8.29 -16.75
CA LYS A 181 16.55 -9.51 -17.54
C LYS A 181 15.19 -10.02 -18.03
N TYR A 182 14.13 -9.69 -17.32
CA TYR A 182 12.79 -10.17 -17.64
C TYR A 182 11.79 -9.03 -17.68
N VAL A 183 10.92 -9.06 -18.67
CA VAL A 183 9.80 -8.14 -18.84
C VAL A 183 8.51 -8.91 -18.73
N ILE A 184 7.65 -8.58 -17.77
CA ILE A 184 6.28 -9.04 -17.73
C ILE A 184 5.38 -7.94 -18.27
N TRP A 185 4.52 -8.29 -19.21
CA TRP A 185 3.62 -7.33 -19.81
C TRP A 185 2.18 -7.78 -19.70
N HIS A 186 1.41 -6.98 -18.97
CA HIS A 186 -0.03 -7.17 -18.76
C HIS A 186 -0.78 -6.39 -19.84
N LEU A 187 -1.34 -7.11 -20.80
CA LEU A 187 -2.05 -6.57 -21.96
C LEU A 187 -3.57 -6.67 -21.83
N GLU A 188 -4.06 -6.98 -20.63
CA GLU A 188 -5.48 -7.09 -20.36
C GLU A 188 -6.21 -5.76 -20.55
N PRO A 189 -7.55 -5.79 -20.83
CA PRO A 189 -8.37 -4.58 -21.02
C PRO A 189 -8.39 -3.61 -19.83
N SER A 190 -8.09 -4.11 -18.62
CA SER A 190 -7.93 -3.28 -17.43
C SER A 190 -6.66 -2.42 -17.44
N ALA A 191 -5.63 -2.86 -18.18
CA ALA A 191 -4.35 -2.18 -18.31
C ALA A 191 -4.30 -1.26 -19.53
N TYR A 192 -4.88 -1.69 -20.65
CA TYR A 192 -4.90 -0.95 -21.93
C TYR A 192 -6.24 -1.08 -22.62
N ASP A 193 -6.76 0.04 -23.14
CA ASP A 193 -7.83 -0.02 -24.12
C ASP A 193 -7.35 -0.64 -25.44
N ALA A 194 -8.28 -1.10 -26.27
CA ALA A 194 -7.96 -1.83 -27.50
C ALA A 194 -7.11 -1.01 -28.50
N GLU A 195 -7.29 0.31 -28.55
CA GLU A 195 -6.53 1.19 -29.42
C GLU A 195 -5.09 1.37 -28.93
N SER A 196 -4.93 1.62 -27.64
CA SER A 196 -3.62 1.74 -26.99
C SER A 196 -2.84 0.44 -27.09
N LYS A 197 -3.47 -0.70 -26.81
CA LYS A 197 -2.86 -2.04 -27.00
C LYS A 197 -2.35 -2.23 -28.43
N ARG A 198 -3.16 -1.92 -29.44
CA ARG A 198 -2.77 -2.04 -30.84
C ARG A 198 -1.59 -1.12 -31.19
N LYS A 199 -1.62 0.14 -30.75
CA LYS A 199 -0.53 1.11 -30.98
C LYS A 199 0.78 0.66 -30.35
N ILE A 200 0.72 0.14 -29.15
CA ILE A 200 1.90 -0.33 -28.42
C ILE A 200 2.49 -1.58 -29.10
N LEU A 201 1.65 -2.57 -29.43
CA LEU A 201 2.11 -3.79 -30.11
C LEU A 201 2.69 -3.50 -31.48
N ALA A 202 2.17 -2.50 -32.19
CA ALA A 202 2.73 -2.09 -33.51
C ALA A 202 4.16 -1.50 -33.40
N ARG A 203 4.62 -1.13 -32.18
CA ARG A 203 5.97 -0.62 -31.93
C ARG A 203 6.98 -1.73 -31.61
N LEU A 204 6.54 -2.96 -31.34
CA LEU A 204 7.40 -4.07 -30.95
C LEU A 204 8.34 -4.61 -32.06
N PRO A 205 7.93 -4.70 -33.36
CA PRO A 205 8.73 -5.36 -34.37
C PRO A 205 10.20 -4.93 -34.46
N PRO A 206 10.56 -3.64 -34.30
CA PRO A 206 11.96 -3.23 -34.30
C PRO A 206 12.82 -3.86 -33.20
N TYR A 207 12.18 -4.31 -32.11
CA TYR A 207 12.83 -4.86 -30.92
C TYR A 207 12.68 -6.38 -30.79
N ALA A 208 12.25 -7.04 -31.85
CA ALA A 208 12.05 -8.50 -31.88
C ALA A 208 13.32 -9.30 -31.55
N ASN A 209 14.50 -8.74 -31.83
CA ASN A 209 15.79 -9.35 -31.51
C ASN A 209 16.25 -9.07 -30.04
N GLU A 210 15.61 -8.15 -29.37
CA GLU A 210 15.93 -7.77 -27.96
C GLU A 210 15.00 -8.43 -26.97
N LEU A 211 13.87 -8.99 -27.41
CA LEU A 211 12.83 -9.58 -26.60
C LEU A 211 12.49 -11.00 -27.06
N LYS A 212 12.98 -11.97 -26.33
CA LYS A 212 12.64 -13.36 -26.51
C LYS A 212 11.41 -13.75 -25.72
N LEU A 213 10.33 -14.12 -26.40
CA LEU A 213 9.12 -14.61 -25.74
C LEU A 213 9.41 -15.94 -25.04
N LEU A 214 9.16 -15.99 -23.73
CA LEU A 214 9.28 -17.21 -22.92
C LEU A 214 7.95 -17.92 -22.71
N VAL A 215 6.92 -17.17 -22.30
CA VAL A 215 5.58 -17.72 -22.06
C VAL A 215 4.52 -16.64 -22.20
N ALA A 216 3.33 -17.04 -22.62
CA ALA A 216 2.13 -16.21 -22.62
C ALA A 216 1.00 -16.96 -21.90
N ASP A 217 0.30 -16.29 -21.02
CA ASP A 217 -0.85 -16.79 -20.29
C ASP A 217 -1.99 -15.76 -20.38
N GLY A 218 -2.91 -16.00 -21.28
CA GLY A 218 -3.93 -15.02 -21.67
C GLY A 218 -3.31 -13.74 -22.20
N ASP A 219 -3.64 -12.62 -21.55
CA ASP A 219 -3.11 -11.29 -21.90
C ASP A 219 -1.81 -10.93 -21.13
N THR A 220 -1.26 -11.84 -20.35
CA THR A 220 0.01 -11.61 -19.62
C THR A 220 1.14 -12.36 -20.34
N VAL A 221 2.21 -11.66 -20.63
CA VAL A 221 3.33 -12.19 -21.44
C VAL A 221 4.65 -11.97 -20.72
N LEU A 222 5.53 -12.97 -20.76
CA LEU A 222 6.90 -12.91 -20.22
C LEU A 222 7.92 -12.94 -21.36
N TYR A 223 8.78 -11.95 -21.34
CA TYR A 223 9.93 -11.87 -22.23
C TYR A 223 11.25 -11.95 -21.45
N GLU A 224 12.27 -12.55 -22.05
CA GLU A 224 13.67 -12.40 -21.68
C GLU A 224 14.27 -11.28 -22.54
N VAL A 225 15.04 -10.40 -21.91
CA VAL A 225 15.81 -9.34 -22.57
C VAL A 225 17.16 -9.91 -22.97
N GLU A 226 17.51 -9.82 -24.26
CA GLU A 226 18.78 -10.31 -24.82
C GLU A 226 19.83 -9.21 -24.93
#